data_5ba72bdbeb4411c5b670fe2973cd3aa0
#
_entry.id   5ba72bdbeb4411c5b670fe2973cd3aa0
#
_cell.length_a   1.000
_cell.length_b   1.000
_cell.length_c   1.000
_cell.angle_alpha   90.00
_cell.angle_beta   90.00
_cell.angle_gamma   90.00
#
_symmetry.space_group_name_H-M   'P 1'
#
loop_
_entity.id
_entity.type
_entity.pdbx_description
1 polymer ?
#
loop_
_entity_poly.entity_id
_entity_poly.type
_entity_poly.pdbx_seq_one_letter_code
_entity_poly.pdbx_strand_id
1 'polypeptide(L)'
;MKLLRGYLALIVTCLGMLLSDLVQRFLVGPWLWLRPQSRISVLGSWLQYLAWLVTRPFEVIGGASLPHPDRIIPCEPGVLVVMNHQSMLDLPLGVKTLTSGYLRVVTRRRYTRFIPLISHLSRLYQYPWVDPSANTGDARRMLKQLRKISRETDVPILIYPEGTR
;
A
#
# COMPACT_ATOMS: atom_id res chain seq x y z
N MET A 1 2.34 12.21 29.31
CA MET A 1 1.92 13.04 28.16
C MET A 1 2.28 12.42 26.80
N LYS A 2 3.51 11.92 26.57
CA LYS A 2 3.92 11.34 25.25
C LYS A 2 3.05 10.15 24.82
N LEU A 3 2.73 9.22 25.76
CA LEU A 3 1.92 8.04 25.49
C LEU A 3 0.49 8.42 25.03
N LEU A 4 -0.14 9.37 25.72
CA LEU A 4 -1.49 9.86 25.38
C LEU A 4 -1.54 10.47 23.98
N ARG A 5 -0.53 11.25 23.61
CA ARG A 5 -0.40 11.83 22.26
C ARG A 5 -0.23 10.74 21.19
N GLY A 6 0.53 9.68 21.49
CA GLY A 6 0.68 8.54 20.60
C GLY A 6 -0.64 7.79 20.37
N TYR A 7 -1.41 7.53 21.43
CA TYR A 7 -2.74 6.92 21.29
C TYR A 7 -3.71 7.81 20.53
N LEU A 8 -3.70 9.12 20.78
CA LEU A 8 -4.55 10.06 20.04
C LEU A 8 -4.20 10.06 18.54
N ALA A 9 -2.91 10.09 18.20
CA ALA A 9 -2.46 9.99 16.82
C ALA A 9 -2.94 8.68 16.15
N LEU A 10 -2.85 7.56 16.86
CA LEU A 10 -3.32 6.25 16.38
C LEU A 10 -4.84 6.26 16.14
N ILE A 11 -5.64 6.78 17.08
CA ILE A 11 -7.09 6.87 16.95
C ILE A 11 -7.47 7.72 15.74
N VAL A 12 -6.85 8.90 15.58
CA VAL A 12 -7.09 9.79 14.43
C VAL A 12 -6.74 9.08 13.12
N THR A 13 -5.62 8.36 13.08
CA THR A 13 -5.22 7.58 11.90
C THR A 13 -6.25 6.48 11.60
N CYS A 14 -6.69 5.71 12.60
CA CYS A 14 -7.67 4.64 12.40
C CYS A 14 -9.02 5.19 11.91
N LEU A 15 -9.51 6.27 12.48
CA LEU A 15 -10.74 6.93 12.02
C LEU A 15 -10.60 7.45 10.59
N GLY A 16 -9.47 8.08 10.26
CA GLY A 16 -9.16 8.51 8.91
C GLY A 16 -9.14 7.36 7.91
N MET A 17 -8.55 6.22 8.28
CA MET A 17 -8.55 5.02 7.44
C MET A 17 -9.96 4.45 7.22
N LEU A 18 -10.82 4.44 8.24
CA LEU A 18 -12.22 3.99 8.10
C LEU A 18 -13.01 4.91 7.16
N LEU A 19 -12.88 6.23 7.32
CA LEU A 19 -13.50 7.19 6.40
C LEU A 19 -12.97 7.04 4.98
N SER A 20 -11.67 6.83 4.84
CA SER A 20 -11.03 6.58 3.53
C SER A 20 -11.51 5.30 2.86
N ASP A 21 -11.87 4.25 3.63
CA ASP A 21 -12.48 3.03 3.07
C ASP A 21 -13.84 3.33 2.40
N LEU A 22 -14.65 4.19 3.01
CA LEU A 22 -15.91 4.63 2.41
C LEU A 22 -15.67 5.44 1.13
N VAL A 23 -14.78 6.43 1.18
CA VAL A 23 -14.42 7.23 0.00
C VAL A 23 -13.89 6.34 -1.12
N GLN A 24 -13.02 5.39 -0.80
CA GLN A 24 -12.45 4.48 -1.76
C GLN A 24 -13.50 3.57 -2.43
N ARG A 25 -14.50 3.12 -1.67
CA ARG A 25 -15.57 2.26 -2.20
C ARG A 25 -16.59 3.02 -3.04
N PHE A 26 -17.00 4.19 -2.56
CA PHE A 26 -18.14 4.93 -3.14
C PHE A 26 -17.73 6.00 -4.14
N LEU A 27 -16.49 6.48 -4.11
CA LEU A 27 -16.00 7.51 -5.03
C LEU A 27 -14.88 7.00 -5.92
N VAL A 28 -13.76 6.52 -5.35
CA VAL A 28 -12.58 6.14 -6.13
C VAL A 28 -12.87 4.92 -7.02
N GLY A 29 -13.49 3.88 -6.47
CA GLY A 29 -13.83 2.67 -7.23
C GLY A 29 -14.75 2.95 -8.42
N PRO A 30 -15.93 3.56 -8.23
CA PRO A 30 -16.82 3.93 -9.32
C PRO A 30 -16.19 4.88 -10.33
N TRP A 31 -15.39 5.85 -9.90
CA TRP A 31 -14.67 6.74 -10.81
C TRP A 31 -13.74 5.98 -11.76
N LEU A 32 -12.99 5.00 -11.24
CA LEU A 32 -12.08 4.18 -12.05
C LEU A 32 -12.83 3.25 -13.00
N TRP A 33 -14.06 2.86 -12.67
CA TRP A 33 -14.92 2.11 -13.56
C TRP A 33 -15.40 2.98 -14.75
N LEU A 34 -15.73 4.25 -14.46
CA LEU A 34 -16.17 5.23 -15.49
C LEU A 34 -15.00 5.73 -16.33
N ARG A 35 -13.79 5.87 -15.76
CA ARG A 35 -12.60 6.43 -16.43
C ARG A 35 -11.37 5.57 -16.23
N PRO A 36 -11.28 4.39 -16.87
CA PRO A 36 -10.17 3.44 -16.66
C PRO A 36 -8.80 4.02 -17.08
N GLN A 37 -8.75 4.94 -18.03
CA GLN A 37 -7.53 5.60 -18.49
C GLN A 37 -6.88 6.49 -17.43
N SER A 38 -7.62 6.96 -16.44
CA SER A 38 -7.09 7.78 -15.34
C SER A 38 -6.50 6.94 -14.18
N ARG A 39 -6.45 5.62 -14.33
CA ARG A 39 -6.13 4.68 -13.24
C ARG A 39 -4.80 5.00 -12.55
N ILE A 40 -3.71 5.16 -13.30
CA ILE A 40 -2.38 5.39 -12.72
C ILE A 40 -2.35 6.70 -11.94
N SER A 41 -2.89 7.77 -12.49
CA SER A 41 -2.91 9.09 -11.84
C SER A 41 -3.80 9.10 -10.59
N VAL A 42 -5.04 8.61 -10.70
CA VAL A 42 -6.00 8.62 -9.59
C VAL A 42 -5.53 7.72 -8.45
N LEU A 43 -5.10 6.49 -8.76
CA LEU A 43 -4.59 5.58 -7.74
C LEU A 43 -3.28 6.09 -7.13
N GLY A 44 -2.42 6.73 -7.92
CA GLY A 44 -1.20 7.36 -7.41
C GLY A 44 -1.50 8.47 -6.42
N SER A 45 -2.36 9.42 -6.79
CA SER A 45 -2.78 10.52 -5.89
C SER A 45 -3.48 9.99 -4.63
N TRP A 46 -4.32 8.98 -4.78
CA TRP A 46 -5.01 8.34 -3.66
C TRP A 46 -4.03 7.67 -2.70
N LEU A 47 -3.05 6.95 -3.21
CA LEU A 47 -2.04 6.28 -2.39
C LEU A 47 -1.13 7.28 -1.66
N GLN A 48 -0.75 8.38 -2.30
CA GLN A 48 -0.01 9.49 -1.67
C GLN A 48 -0.82 10.14 -0.55
N TYR A 49 -2.12 10.36 -0.76
CA TYR A 49 -3.03 10.85 0.27
C TYR A 49 -3.10 9.89 1.47
N LEU A 50 -3.24 8.58 1.22
CA LEU A 50 -3.26 7.58 2.29
C LEU A 50 -1.92 7.53 3.04
N ALA A 51 -0.80 7.67 2.36
CA ALA A 51 0.52 7.74 2.99
C ALA A 51 0.64 8.99 3.88
N TRP A 52 0.15 10.13 3.42
CA TRP A 52 0.06 11.36 4.21
C TRP A 52 -0.87 11.18 5.43
N LEU A 53 -2.07 10.62 5.24
CA LEU A 53 -3.05 10.38 6.28
C LEU A 53 -2.50 9.50 7.41
N VAL A 54 -1.70 8.48 7.07
CA VAL A 54 -1.10 7.58 8.06
C VAL A 54 0.06 8.25 8.80
N THR A 55 0.89 9.04 8.11
CA THR A 55 2.09 9.61 8.73
C THR A 55 1.83 10.91 9.49
N ARG A 56 0.97 11.78 8.97
CA ARG A 56 0.77 13.14 9.50
C ARG A 56 0.28 13.21 10.96
N PRO A 57 -0.66 12.38 11.43
CA PRO A 57 -1.07 12.40 12.83
C PRO A 57 0.07 12.05 13.80
N PHE A 58 0.97 11.14 13.42
CA PHE A 58 2.13 10.81 14.25
C PHE A 58 3.12 11.97 14.34
N GLU A 59 3.29 12.75 13.29
CA GLU A 59 4.13 13.96 13.32
C GLU A 59 3.49 15.06 14.15
N VAL A 60 2.26 15.45 13.85
CA VAL A 60 1.62 16.64 14.44
C VAL A 60 1.14 16.39 15.86
N ILE A 61 0.44 15.28 16.09
CA ILE A 61 -0.15 14.94 17.38
C ILE A 61 0.87 14.16 18.23
N GLY A 62 1.47 13.13 17.63
CA GLY A 62 2.44 12.25 18.28
C GLY A 62 3.76 12.93 18.62
N GLY A 63 4.15 13.94 17.83
CA GLY A 63 5.45 14.62 17.93
C GLY A 63 6.59 13.74 17.44
N ALA A 64 6.33 12.79 16.53
CA ALA A 64 7.35 11.96 15.92
C ALA A 64 8.05 12.74 14.78
N SER A 65 9.37 12.60 14.69
CA SER A 65 10.13 13.06 13.53
C SER A 65 10.21 11.89 12.54
N LEU A 66 9.46 11.96 11.45
CA LEU A 66 9.51 10.95 10.40
C LEU A 66 10.42 11.42 9.26
N PRO A 67 11.16 10.50 8.61
CA PRO A 67 11.98 10.84 7.47
C PRO A 67 11.12 11.33 6.30
N HIS A 68 11.63 12.31 5.57
CA HIS A 68 11.05 12.81 4.33
C HIS A 68 11.94 12.33 3.18
N PRO A 69 11.69 11.12 2.68
CA PRO A 69 12.56 10.53 1.67
C PRO A 69 12.43 11.28 0.34
N ASP A 70 13.52 11.31 -0.41
CA ASP A 70 13.52 11.84 -1.77
C ASP A 70 12.66 10.98 -2.69
N ARG A 71 12.07 11.62 -3.70
CA ARG A 71 11.28 10.91 -4.72
C ARG A 71 12.22 10.39 -5.80
N ILE A 72 12.60 9.14 -5.67
CA ILE A 72 13.62 8.49 -6.53
C ILE A 72 13.09 7.29 -7.32
N ILE A 73 11.94 6.72 -6.93
CA ILE A 73 11.42 5.51 -7.56
C ILE A 73 10.51 5.91 -8.71
N PRO A 74 10.89 5.61 -9.98
CA PRO A 74 10.04 5.89 -11.13
C PRO A 74 8.83 4.95 -11.16
N CYS A 75 7.69 5.45 -11.65
CA CYS A 75 6.50 4.63 -11.89
C CYS A 75 6.57 4.02 -13.29
N GLU A 76 7.40 3.01 -13.45
CA GLU A 76 7.70 2.35 -14.73
C GLU A 76 7.58 0.83 -14.63
N PRO A 77 7.27 0.14 -15.74
CA PRO A 77 7.28 -1.32 -15.78
C PRO A 77 8.69 -1.88 -15.53
N GLY A 78 8.75 -3.05 -14.91
CA GLY A 78 10.02 -3.75 -14.65
C GLY A 78 10.81 -3.26 -13.43
N VAL A 79 10.37 -2.20 -12.75
CA VAL A 79 11.01 -1.71 -11.52
C VAL A 79 10.61 -2.61 -10.35
N LEU A 80 11.59 -3.20 -9.69
CA LEU A 80 11.43 -3.96 -8.45
C LEU A 80 12.02 -3.19 -7.28
N VAL A 81 11.16 -2.86 -6.32
CA VAL A 81 11.55 -2.20 -5.07
C VAL A 81 11.67 -3.24 -3.98
N VAL A 82 12.80 -3.30 -3.34
CA VAL A 82 13.07 -4.21 -2.23
C VAL A 82 13.30 -3.38 -0.97
N MET A 83 12.51 -3.62 0.07
CA MET A 83 12.60 -2.88 1.34
C MET A 83 12.57 -3.85 2.52
N ASN A 84 13.26 -3.51 3.60
CA ASN A 84 13.10 -4.16 4.89
C ASN A 84 11.73 -3.76 5.48
N HIS A 85 11.13 -4.67 6.25
CA HIS A 85 9.82 -4.43 6.87
C HIS A 85 9.93 -4.49 8.40
N GLN A 86 10.16 -3.35 9.01
CA GLN A 86 10.34 -3.21 10.46
C GLN A 86 9.14 -2.55 11.14
N SER A 87 8.35 -1.77 10.39
CA SER A 87 7.27 -0.96 10.92
C SER A 87 6.07 -0.92 9.98
N MET A 88 4.88 -0.67 10.53
CA MET A 88 3.68 -0.38 9.72
C MET A 88 3.83 0.93 8.91
N LEU A 89 4.80 1.79 9.26
CA LEU A 89 5.07 3.03 8.54
C LEU A 89 5.96 2.84 7.31
N ASP A 90 6.58 1.67 7.13
CA ASP A 90 7.48 1.42 6.00
C ASP A 90 6.76 1.56 4.66
N LEU A 91 5.53 1.04 4.56
CA LEU A 91 4.74 1.18 3.34
C LEU A 91 4.39 2.65 3.02
N PRO A 92 3.81 3.43 3.94
CA PRO A 92 3.59 4.86 3.72
C PRO A 92 4.86 5.64 3.37
N LEU A 93 5.98 5.34 4.01
CA LEU A 93 7.27 5.97 3.70
C LEU A 93 7.77 5.56 2.32
N GLY A 94 7.69 4.27 1.97
CA GLY A 94 8.02 3.77 0.64
C GLY A 94 7.16 4.39 -0.47
N VAL A 95 5.88 4.63 -0.21
CA VAL A 95 5.00 5.34 -1.16
C VAL A 95 5.48 6.78 -1.40
N LYS A 96 5.98 7.46 -0.37
CA LYS A 96 6.50 8.83 -0.51
C LYS A 96 7.75 8.93 -1.38
N THR A 97 8.47 7.83 -1.61
CA THR A 97 9.65 7.80 -2.51
C THR A 97 9.28 7.73 -3.99
N LEU A 98 8.02 7.46 -4.34
CA LEU A 98 7.58 7.43 -5.73
C LEU A 98 7.59 8.84 -6.35
N THR A 99 8.10 8.94 -7.58
CA THR A 99 8.06 10.18 -8.36
C THR A 99 6.64 10.50 -8.83
N SER A 100 5.88 9.46 -9.20
CA SER A 100 4.50 9.55 -9.68
C SER A 100 3.78 8.20 -9.53
N GLY A 101 2.49 8.13 -9.84
CA GLY A 101 1.71 6.90 -9.90
C GLY A 101 1.65 6.13 -8.58
N TYR A 102 1.63 4.81 -8.66
CA TYR A 102 1.55 3.91 -7.51
C TYR A 102 2.45 2.69 -7.70
N LEU A 103 2.59 1.88 -6.66
CA LEU A 103 3.27 0.59 -6.70
C LEU A 103 2.33 -0.55 -6.29
N ARG A 104 2.61 -1.76 -6.76
CA ARG A 104 1.94 -2.99 -6.31
C ARG A 104 2.75 -3.66 -5.22
N VAL A 105 2.14 -3.86 -4.07
CA VAL A 105 2.80 -4.50 -2.92
C VAL A 105 2.51 -5.99 -2.92
N VAL A 106 3.54 -6.82 -2.82
CA VAL A 106 3.35 -8.25 -2.57
C VAL A 106 2.89 -8.40 -1.12
N THR A 107 1.67 -8.88 -0.94
CA THR A 107 1.02 -8.96 0.37
C THR A 107 0.69 -10.41 0.75
N ARG A 108 0.39 -10.67 2.01
CA ARG A 108 -0.11 -11.97 2.44
C ARG A 108 -1.61 -12.11 2.15
N ARG A 109 -2.05 -13.29 1.72
CA ARG A 109 -3.46 -13.60 1.42
C ARG A 109 -4.43 -13.17 2.51
N ARG A 110 -4.06 -13.32 3.80
CA ARG A 110 -4.90 -12.93 4.94
C ARG A 110 -5.29 -11.46 4.94
N TYR A 111 -4.43 -10.56 4.43
CA TYR A 111 -4.71 -9.11 4.38
C TYR A 111 -5.60 -8.68 3.21
N THR A 112 -5.87 -9.56 2.26
CA THR A 112 -6.80 -9.29 1.16
C THR A 112 -8.27 -9.43 1.56
N ARG A 113 -8.55 -9.84 2.81
CA ARG A 113 -9.90 -10.10 3.31
C ARG A 113 -10.10 -9.50 4.70
N PHE A 114 -11.31 -9.00 4.95
CA PHE A 114 -11.82 -8.57 6.25
C PHE A 114 -11.10 -7.40 6.94
N ILE A 115 -10.13 -6.72 6.33
CA ILE A 115 -9.50 -5.55 6.90
C ILE A 115 -10.03 -4.32 6.16
N PRO A 116 -10.75 -3.40 6.85
CA PRO A 116 -11.21 -2.16 6.24
C PRO A 116 -10.09 -1.42 5.52
N LEU A 117 -10.39 -0.72 4.46
CA LEU A 117 -9.48 -0.04 3.54
C LEU A 117 -8.49 -1.00 2.84
N ILE A 118 -7.70 -1.78 3.58
CA ILE A 118 -6.61 -2.62 3.05
C ILE A 118 -7.12 -3.70 2.10
N SER A 119 -8.21 -4.40 2.47
CA SER A 119 -8.77 -5.47 1.62
C SER A 119 -9.33 -4.94 0.31
N HIS A 120 -9.95 -3.78 0.34
CA HIS A 120 -10.47 -3.14 -0.87
C HIS A 120 -9.33 -2.53 -1.69
N LEU A 121 -8.37 -1.89 -1.04
CA LEU A 121 -7.15 -1.36 -1.64
C LEU A 121 -6.38 -2.46 -2.38
N SER A 122 -6.14 -3.61 -1.75
CA SER A 122 -5.43 -4.74 -2.37
C SER A 122 -6.10 -5.20 -3.68
N ARG A 123 -7.45 -5.19 -3.72
CA ARG A 123 -8.21 -5.53 -4.94
C ARG A 123 -8.13 -4.42 -5.98
N LEU A 124 -8.28 -3.18 -5.57
CA LEU A 124 -8.29 -2.02 -6.46
C LEU A 124 -6.94 -1.82 -7.14
N TYR A 125 -5.84 -2.00 -6.40
CA TYR A 125 -4.47 -1.90 -6.91
C TYR A 125 -3.96 -3.21 -7.52
N GLN A 126 -4.76 -4.29 -7.46
CA GLN A 126 -4.38 -5.62 -7.94
C GLN A 126 -3.07 -6.11 -7.31
N TYR A 127 -2.96 -5.97 -5.99
CA TYR A 127 -1.77 -6.42 -5.27
C TYR A 127 -1.58 -7.93 -5.41
N PRO A 128 -0.42 -8.39 -5.85
CA PRO A 128 -0.12 -9.80 -5.80
C PRO A 128 -0.08 -10.28 -4.36
N TRP A 129 -0.59 -11.49 -4.11
CA TRP A 129 -0.60 -12.06 -2.77
C TRP A 129 0.12 -13.40 -2.73
N VAL A 130 0.69 -13.69 -1.57
CA VAL A 130 1.37 -14.95 -1.25
C VAL A 130 0.74 -15.57 -0.02
N ASP A 131 0.78 -16.89 0.04
CA ASP A 131 0.38 -17.66 1.21
C ASP A 131 1.57 -18.50 1.67
N PRO A 132 2.25 -18.12 2.76
CA PRO A 132 3.42 -18.86 3.25
C PRO A 132 3.09 -20.28 3.73
N SER A 133 1.82 -20.56 4.04
CA SER A 133 1.37 -21.89 4.47
C SER A 133 0.93 -22.79 3.31
N ALA A 134 1.04 -22.31 2.08
CA ALA A 134 0.63 -23.06 0.91
C ALA A 134 1.49 -24.32 0.70
N ASN A 135 0.85 -25.40 0.27
CA ASN A 135 1.56 -26.59 -0.14
C ASN A 135 2.40 -26.34 -1.42
N THR A 136 3.29 -27.27 -1.76
CA THR A 136 4.22 -27.14 -2.90
C THR A 136 3.50 -26.85 -4.23
N GLY A 137 2.32 -27.43 -4.44
CA GLY A 137 1.54 -27.22 -5.67
C GLY A 137 0.99 -25.80 -5.76
N ASP A 138 0.43 -25.30 -4.66
CA ASP A 138 -0.12 -23.94 -4.58
C ASP A 138 1.00 -22.88 -4.61
N ALA A 139 2.14 -23.17 -3.98
CA ALA A 139 3.31 -22.31 -4.05
C ALA A 139 3.81 -22.13 -5.50
N ARG A 140 3.87 -23.21 -6.28
CA ARG A 140 4.23 -23.16 -7.71
C ARG A 140 3.22 -22.31 -8.52
N ARG A 141 1.92 -22.46 -8.25
CA ARG A 141 0.87 -21.66 -8.91
C ARG A 141 1.03 -20.17 -8.57
N MET A 142 1.28 -19.84 -7.29
CA MET A 142 1.52 -18.48 -6.85
C MET A 142 2.76 -17.85 -7.51
N LEU A 143 3.87 -18.58 -7.58
CA LEU A 143 5.08 -18.13 -8.27
C LEU A 143 4.84 -17.87 -9.76
N LYS A 144 4.07 -18.75 -10.43
CA LYS A 144 3.69 -18.54 -11.84
C LYS A 144 2.83 -17.28 -11.99
N GLN A 145 1.90 -17.04 -11.06
CA GLN A 145 1.05 -15.85 -11.05
C GLN A 145 1.87 -14.57 -10.79
N LEU A 146 2.78 -14.58 -9.80
CA LEU A 146 3.68 -13.47 -9.53
C LEU A 146 4.54 -13.13 -10.75
N ARG A 147 5.11 -14.16 -11.39
CA ARG A 147 5.91 -13.98 -12.61
C ARG A 147 5.09 -13.38 -13.76
N LYS A 148 3.82 -13.78 -13.91
CA LYS A 148 2.91 -13.17 -14.90
C LYS A 148 2.66 -11.70 -14.56
N ILE A 149 2.26 -11.40 -13.33
CA ILE A 149 1.99 -10.02 -12.89
C ILE A 149 3.23 -9.14 -13.05
N SER A 150 4.43 -9.63 -12.70
CA SER A 150 5.65 -8.83 -12.82
C SER A 150 6.04 -8.50 -14.28
N ARG A 151 5.60 -9.31 -15.24
CA ARG A 151 5.82 -9.05 -16.67
C ARG A 151 4.78 -8.13 -17.30
N GLU A 152 3.56 -8.16 -16.78
CA GLU A 152 2.40 -7.45 -17.35
C GLU A 152 2.07 -6.15 -16.59
N THR A 153 2.82 -5.82 -15.54
CA THR A 153 2.57 -4.61 -14.75
C THR A 153 3.15 -3.36 -15.39
N ASP A 154 2.36 -2.30 -15.41
CA ASP A 154 2.79 -0.97 -15.86
C ASP A 154 3.36 -0.11 -14.72
N VAL A 155 3.45 -0.66 -13.53
CA VAL A 155 3.87 0.04 -12.31
C VAL A 155 4.86 -0.78 -11.51
N PRO A 156 5.70 -0.17 -10.65
CA PRO A 156 6.67 -0.88 -9.82
C PRO A 156 6.02 -1.92 -8.92
N ILE A 157 6.80 -2.94 -8.58
CA ILE A 157 6.42 -3.94 -7.56
C ILE A 157 7.30 -3.75 -6.34
N LEU A 158 6.67 -3.66 -5.16
CA LEU A 158 7.34 -3.63 -3.86
C LEU A 158 7.26 -5.00 -3.20
N ILE A 159 8.41 -5.49 -2.75
CA ILE A 159 8.51 -6.71 -1.94
C ILE A 159 9.23 -6.44 -0.62
N TYR A 160 8.78 -7.16 0.40
CA TYR A 160 9.43 -7.25 1.69
C TYR A 160 10.00 -8.67 1.85
N PRO A 161 11.30 -8.91 1.61
CA PRO A 161 11.87 -10.25 1.56
C PRO A 161 11.75 -11.02 2.87
N GLU A 162 11.73 -10.31 3.98
CA GLU A 162 11.63 -10.92 5.31
C GLU A 162 10.32 -11.72 5.49
N GLY A 163 9.24 -11.33 4.83
CA GLY A 163 7.97 -12.07 4.71
C GLY A 163 7.29 -12.51 6.02
N THR A 164 7.83 -12.21 7.18
CA THR A 164 7.49 -12.85 8.47
C THR A 164 6.81 -11.93 9.48
N ARG A 165 6.54 -10.68 9.16
CA ARG A 165 5.93 -9.73 10.12
C ARG A 165 4.56 -9.26 9.70
#